data_cd810e2800f308ba3d7f61f254a81071
#
_entry.id   cd810e2800f308ba3d7f61f254a81071
#
_cell.length_a   1.000
_cell.length_b   1.000
_cell.length_c   1.000
_cell.angle_alpha   90.00
_cell.angle_beta   90.00
_cell.angle_gamma   90.00
#
_symmetry.space_group_name_H-M   'P 1'
#
loop_
_entity.id
_entity.type
_entity.pdbx_description
1 polymer ?
#
loop_
_entity_poly.entity_id
_entity_poly.type
_entity_poly.pdbx_seq_one_letter_code
_entity_poly.pdbx_strand_id
1 'polypeptide(L)'
;MGHFGQRGVGLPEFQDTDMDASETRKTETIKAGASKKTRKKDNSEQLGHAIRRRRKAMGMTMVQVAENTDLTPGFISQVERGISTPSLSSLLSIAAALQTSVEQLLSVEEEFREYIHKDNRQTYALGTNGRLYEKLGPGFSGALCYPSIIHRPPGHVSEKMCHEGEVFCYLISGQLEYHLGDSVHIMSPGDTVHHDCSKPHYSIVLSDEEAVELWVSTMPMKSSAR
;
A
#
# COMPACT_ATOMS: atom_id res chain seq x y z
N MET A 1 -29.53 -28.90 -43.88
CA MET A 1 -28.95 -27.78 -44.62
C MET A 1 -29.52 -26.52 -44.04
N GLY A 2 -28.76 -25.83 -43.21
CA GLY A 2 -29.13 -24.55 -42.55
C GLY A 2 -27.87 -23.73 -42.28
N HIS A 3 -27.67 -22.70 -43.07
CA HIS A 3 -26.54 -21.76 -42.98
C HIS A 3 -26.66 -20.91 -41.70
N PHE A 4 -25.67 -20.99 -40.82
CA PHE A 4 -25.47 -20.01 -39.76
C PHE A 4 -24.57 -18.87 -40.32
N GLY A 5 -25.17 -17.69 -40.47
CA GLY A 5 -24.45 -16.46 -40.81
C GLY A 5 -23.68 -15.91 -39.62
N GLN A 6 -22.36 -15.77 -39.77
CA GLN A 6 -21.48 -15.02 -38.86
C GLN A 6 -21.72 -13.52 -39.09
N ARG A 7 -22.19 -12.81 -38.02
CA ARG A 7 -22.13 -11.34 -37.98
C ARG A 7 -20.85 -10.95 -37.26
N GLY A 8 -19.88 -10.44 -38.01
CA GLY A 8 -18.70 -9.80 -37.49
C GLY A 8 -19.06 -8.47 -36.83
N VAL A 9 -18.68 -8.30 -35.56
CA VAL A 9 -18.75 -7.02 -34.85
C VAL A 9 -17.44 -6.29 -35.16
N GLY A 10 -17.50 -5.26 -36.00
CA GLY A 10 -16.39 -4.39 -36.30
C GLY A 10 -16.02 -3.54 -35.13
N LEU A 11 -14.74 -3.55 -34.72
CA LEU A 11 -14.15 -2.62 -33.78
C LEU A 11 -13.98 -1.24 -34.47
N PRO A 12 -14.20 -0.13 -33.76
CA PRO A 12 -13.96 1.18 -34.36
C PRO A 12 -12.45 1.43 -34.53
N GLU A 13 -12.06 1.85 -35.75
CA GLU A 13 -10.72 2.35 -36.05
C GLU A 13 -10.45 3.67 -35.33
N PHE A 14 -9.35 3.68 -34.56
CA PHE A 14 -8.79 4.92 -33.99
C PHE A 14 -8.03 5.64 -35.14
N GLN A 15 -8.50 6.83 -35.50
CA GLN A 15 -7.76 7.74 -36.35
C GLN A 15 -6.68 8.44 -35.53
N ASP A 16 -5.41 8.25 -35.91
CA ASP A 16 -4.26 9.03 -35.46
C ASP A 16 -4.43 10.48 -35.91
N THR A 17 -4.61 11.39 -34.97
CA THR A 17 -4.42 12.81 -35.22
C THR A 17 -3.06 13.22 -34.64
N ASP A 18 -2.09 13.40 -35.56
CA ASP A 18 -0.83 14.07 -35.30
C ASP A 18 -1.10 15.48 -34.73
N MET A 19 -0.67 15.70 -33.49
CA MET A 19 -0.50 17.05 -32.92
C MET A 19 0.96 17.26 -32.52
N ASP A 20 1.54 18.21 -33.21
CA ASP A 20 2.84 18.84 -33.09
C ASP A 20 3.28 19.08 -31.63
N ALA A 21 4.38 18.43 -31.24
CA ALA A 21 5.00 18.55 -29.92
C ALA A 21 6.29 19.37 -30.02
N SER A 22 6.15 20.68 -30.23
CA SER A 22 7.26 21.62 -30.02
C SER A 22 6.74 22.94 -29.46
N GLU A 23 6.75 23.04 -28.15
CA GLU A 23 6.91 24.22 -27.29
C GLU A 23 6.23 23.99 -25.94
N THR A 24 6.97 23.65 -24.92
CA THR A 24 6.87 24.11 -23.54
C THR A 24 7.58 23.15 -22.57
N ARG A 25 8.90 23.08 -22.70
CA ARG A 25 9.74 22.49 -21.65
C ARG A 25 10.65 23.56 -21.08
N LYS A 26 10.15 24.37 -20.15
CA LYS A 26 10.95 25.09 -19.14
C LYS A 26 9.97 25.71 -18.12
N THR A 27 10.05 25.31 -16.87
CA THR A 27 9.43 25.87 -15.65
C THR A 27 8.46 24.98 -14.87
N GLU A 28 8.77 23.72 -14.61
CA GLU A 28 8.00 22.95 -13.60
C GLU A 28 8.83 22.12 -12.62
N THR A 29 10.15 22.23 -12.63
CA THR A 29 11.01 21.34 -11.81
C THR A 29 11.21 21.78 -10.35
N ILE A 30 10.67 22.91 -9.89
CA ILE A 30 10.92 23.44 -8.55
C ILE A 30 9.74 23.27 -7.57
N LYS A 31 8.53 22.94 -8.02
CA LYS A 31 7.37 22.77 -7.12
C LYS A 31 7.11 21.35 -6.60
N ALA A 32 7.71 20.33 -7.19
CA ALA A 32 7.43 18.93 -6.83
C ALA A 32 8.04 18.48 -5.48
N GLY A 33 9.17 19.04 -5.07
CA GLY A 33 9.86 18.64 -3.84
C GLY A 33 9.19 19.11 -2.54
N ALA A 34 8.61 20.30 -2.52
CA ALA A 34 7.95 20.87 -1.34
C ALA A 34 6.59 20.19 -1.06
N SER A 35 5.85 19.83 -2.11
CA SER A 35 4.55 19.15 -1.99
C SER A 35 4.65 17.73 -1.41
N LYS A 36 5.68 16.95 -1.78
CA LYS A 36 5.89 15.59 -1.26
C LYS A 36 6.24 15.58 0.24
N LYS A 37 7.01 16.54 0.74
CA LYS A 37 7.45 16.58 2.15
C LYS A 37 6.32 16.99 3.10
N THR A 38 5.46 17.91 2.69
CA THR A 38 4.28 18.34 3.46
C THR A 38 3.24 17.21 3.55
N ARG A 39 2.94 16.56 2.43
CA ARG A 39 1.97 15.46 2.34
C ARG A 39 2.38 14.22 3.17
N LYS A 40 3.69 13.90 3.23
CA LYS A 40 4.20 12.79 4.07
C LYS A 40 4.03 13.09 5.56
N LYS A 41 4.17 14.34 5.99
CA LYS A 41 3.98 14.75 7.37
C LYS A 41 2.52 14.66 7.79
N ASP A 42 1.61 15.16 6.96
CA ASP A 42 0.17 15.13 7.23
C ASP A 42 -0.36 13.70 7.42
N ASN A 43 0.11 12.76 6.59
CA ASN A 43 -0.31 11.35 6.68
C ASN A 43 0.22 10.64 7.95
N SER A 44 1.43 10.97 8.40
CA SER A 44 1.98 10.42 9.66
C SER A 44 1.23 10.92 10.88
N GLU A 45 0.82 12.19 10.87
CA GLU A 45 -0.01 12.78 11.92
C GLU A 45 -1.40 12.15 11.97
N GLN A 46 -2.05 11.94 10.81
CA GLN A 46 -3.37 11.30 10.71
C GLN A 46 -3.34 9.86 11.24
N LEU A 47 -2.35 9.06 10.85
CA LEU A 47 -2.16 7.70 11.35
C LEU A 47 -1.93 7.72 12.87
N GLY A 48 -1.08 8.60 13.39
CA GLY A 48 -0.80 8.73 14.81
C GLY A 48 -2.07 9.07 15.61
N HIS A 49 -2.89 9.97 15.08
CA HIS A 49 -4.19 10.32 15.68
C HIS A 49 -5.16 9.13 15.70
N ALA A 50 -5.22 8.35 14.62
CA ALA A 50 -6.09 7.16 14.54
C ALA A 50 -5.68 6.09 15.59
N ILE A 51 -4.38 5.80 15.69
CA ILE A 51 -3.82 4.90 16.71
C ILE A 51 -4.17 5.37 18.12
N ARG A 52 -3.92 6.66 18.42
CA ARG A 52 -4.23 7.23 19.73
C ARG A 52 -5.72 7.19 20.05
N ARG A 53 -6.60 7.51 19.09
CA ARG A 53 -8.06 7.44 19.26
C ARG A 53 -8.50 6.01 19.58
N ARG A 54 -8.03 5.02 18.82
CA ARG A 54 -8.37 3.61 19.02
C ARG A 54 -7.87 3.09 20.37
N ARG A 55 -6.62 3.39 20.74
CA ARG A 55 -6.07 3.04 22.04
C ARG A 55 -6.93 3.59 23.21
N LYS A 56 -7.30 4.88 23.14
CA LYS A 56 -8.16 5.51 24.15
C LYS A 56 -9.55 4.88 24.21
N ALA A 57 -10.15 4.56 23.06
CA ALA A 57 -11.45 3.90 23.00
C ALA A 57 -11.44 2.51 23.65
N MET A 58 -10.29 1.83 23.64
CA MET A 58 -10.08 0.55 24.34
C MET A 58 -9.65 0.72 25.81
N GLY A 59 -9.52 1.95 26.31
CA GLY A 59 -9.04 2.21 27.68
C GLY A 59 -7.57 1.84 27.92
N MET A 60 -6.78 1.60 26.88
CA MET A 60 -5.39 1.14 27.01
C MET A 60 -4.42 2.30 27.26
N THR A 61 -3.41 2.05 28.08
CA THR A 61 -2.23 2.91 28.23
C THR A 61 -1.21 2.65 27.12
N MET A 62 -0.27 3.57 26.90
CA MET A 62 0.84 3.35 25.96
C MET A 62 1.75 2.19 26.39
N VAL A 63 1.87 1.95 27.69
CA VAL A 63 2.64 0.83 28.27
C VAL A 63 1.97 -0.50 27.88
N GLN A 64 0.66 -0.62 28.05
CA GLN A 64 -0.07 -1.84 27.69
C GLN A 64 0.00 -2.15 26.18
N VAL A 65 -0.05 -1.12 25.31
CA VAL A 65 0.17 -1.34 23.87
C VAL A 65 1.60 -1.80 23.61
N ALA A 66 2.59 -1.20 24.27
CA ALA A 66 3.99 -1.57 24.10
C ALA A 66 4.25 -3.03 24.51
N GLU A 67 3.70 -3.47 25.66
CA GLU A 67 3.79 -4.86 26.16
C GLU A 67 3.19 -5.88 25.18
N ASN A 68 2.12 -5.50 24.46
CA ASN A 68 1.46 -6.37 23.49
C ASN A 68 2.08 -6.35 22.08
N THR A 69 3.15 -5.56 21.85
CA THR A 69 3.70 -5.32 20.50
C THR A 69 5.21 -5.48 20.40
N ASP A 70 5.90 -5.84 21.47
CA ASP A 70 7.36 -5.82 21.59
C ASP A 70 8.00 -4.45 21.22
N LEU A 71 7.23 -3.36 21.33
CA LEU A 71 7.65 -1.99 21.07
C LEU A 71 7.86 -1.24 22.39
N THR A 72 8.59 -0.12 22.35
CA THR A 72 8.75 0.72 23.56
C THR A 72 7.59 1.71 23.71
N PRO A 73 7.19 2.07 24.94
CA PRO A 73 6.19 3.14 25.15
C PRO A 73 6.61 4.48 24.53
N GLY A 74 7.92 4.77 24.50
CA GLY A 74 8.48 5.94 23.84
C GLY A 74 8.25 5.93 22.32
N PHE A 75 8.42 4.78 21.67
CA PHE A 75 8.14 4.64 20.25
C PHE A 75 6.64 4.79 19.95
N ILE A 76 5.76 4.14 20.71
CA ILE A 76 4.30 4.33 20.60
C ILE A 76 3.94 5.81 20.73
N SER A 77 4.52 6.52 21.69
CA SER A 77 4.31 7.97 21.87
C SER A 77 4.76 8.78 20.66
N GLN A 78 5.90 8.44 20.04
CA GLN A 78 6.40 9.12 18.84
C GLN A 78 5.51 8.87 17.63
N VAL A 79 5.01 7.65 17.47
CA VAL A 79 4.07 7.28 16.41
C VAL A 79 2.74 8.03 16.59
N GLU A 80 2.17 8.05 17.79
CA GLU A 80 0.92 8.78 18.07
C GLU A 80 1.01 10.30 17.84
N ARG A 81 2.22 10.88 17.91
CA ARG A 81 2.49 12.30 17.61
C ARG A 81 2.89 12.56 16.16
N GLY A 82 2.94 11.52 15.31
CA GLY A 82 3.40 11.65 13.93
C GLY A 82 4.90 11.97 13.77
N ILE A 83 5.70 11.84 14.85
CA ILE A 83 7.14 12.10 14.84
C ILE A 83 7.91 10.96 14.20
N SER A 84 7.47 9.72 14.46
CA SER A 84 8.03 8.50 13.87
C SER A 84 6.99 7.79 13.03
N THR A 85 7.42 7.29 11.87
CA THR A 85 6.60 6.43 11.00
C THR A 85 6.92 4.97 11.34
N PRO A 86 5.94 4.16 11.77
CA PRO A 86 6.17 2.75 12.04
C PRO A 86 6.50 2.00 10.76
N SER A 87 7.28 0.91 10.87
CA SER A 87 7.41 -0.08 9.82
C SER A 87 6.07 -0.79 9.59
N LEU A 88 5.93 -1.53 8.50
CA LEU A 88 4.72 -2.31 8.25
C LEU A 88 4.51 -3.37 9.35
N SER A 89 5.58 -4.06 9.75
CA SER A 89 5.54 -5.06 10.83
C SER A 89 5.11 -4.42 12.17
N SER A 90 5.69 -3.28 12.54
CA SER A 90 5.30 -2.55 13.74
C SER A 90 3.83 -2.08 13.68
N LEU A 91 3.36 -1.64 12.50
CA LEU A 91 1.97 -1.20 12.35
C LEU A 91 0.98 -2.35 12.44
N LEU A 92 1.32 -3.52 11.88
CA LEU A 92 0.53 -4.75 12.05
C LEU A 92 0.43 -5.16 13.51
N SER A 93 1.55 -5.15 14.25
CA SER A 93 1.57 -5.46 15.69
C SER A 93 0.70 -4.47 16.48
N ILE A 94 0.80 -3.16 16.19
CA ILE A 94 -0.04 -2.13 16.82
C ILE A 94 -1.52 -2.36 16.51
N ALA A 95 -1.86 -2.64 15.26
CA ALA A 95 -3.24 -2.90 14.85
C ALA A 95 -3.81 -4.12 15.57
N ALA A 96 -3.05 -5.22 15.65
CA ALA A 96 -3.43 -6.42 16.38
C ALA A 96 -3.66 -6.13 17.88
N ALA A 97 -2.73 -5.45 18.55
CA ALA A 97 -2.85 -5.07 19.96
C ALA A 97 -4.09 -4.17 20.23
N LEU A 98 -4.46 -3.35 19.25
CA LEU A 98 -5.63 -2.47 19.31
C LEU A 98 -6.91 -3.13 18.77
N GLN A 99 -6.89 -4.44 18.48
CA GLN A 99 -8.03 -5.19 17.94
C GLN A 99 -8.69 -4.47 16.75
N THR A 100 -7.87 -4.06 15.79
CA THR A 100 -8.28 -3.33 14.59
C THR A 100 -7.41 -3.79 13.42
N SER A 101 -7.72 -3.34 12.20
CA SER A 101 -6.85 -3.57 11.05
C SER A 101 -6.02 -2.34 10.70
N VAL A 102 -4.94 -2.53 9.95
CA VAL A 102 -4.11 -1.42 9.44
C VAL A 102 -4.95 -0.49 8.58
N GLU A 103 -5.87 -1.04 7.77
CA GLU A 103 -6.76 -0.29 6.92
C GLU A 103 -7.70 0.60 7.73
N GLN A 104 -8.23 0.09 8.85
CA GLN A 104 -9.07 0.88 9.75
C GLN A 104 -8.29 2.01 10.43
N LEU A 105 -7.01 1.79 10.75
CA LEU A 105 -6.15 2.85 11.28
C LEU A 105 -5.80 3.90 10.23
N LEU A 106 -5.72 3.52 8.96
CA LEU A 106 -5.42 4.41 7.83
C LEU A 106 -6.68 5.06 7.25
N SER A 107 -7.88 4.54 7.55
CA SER A 107 -9.12 5.17 7.13
C SER A 107 -9.38 6.42 7.97
N VAL A 108 -9.35 7.57 7.33
CA VAL A 108 -10.10 8.74 7.77
C VAL A 108 -11.58 8.36 7.68
N GLU A 109 -12.46 8.85 8.55
CA GLU A 109 -13.92 8.64 8.47
C GLU A 109 -14.45 9.09 7.09
N GLU A 110 -14.17 8.31 6.06
CA GLU A 110 -14.72 8.53 4.74
C GLU A 110 -15.98 7.68 4.61
N GLU A 111 -17.06 8.33 4.15
CA GLU A 111 -18.22 7.65 3.63
C GLU A 111 -17.75 6.52 2.71
N PHE A 112 -18.29 5.31 2.90
CA PHE A 112 -18.02 4.17 2.02
C PHE A 112 -18.29 4.57 0.58
N ARG A 113 -17.23 4.73 -0.22
CA ARG A 113 -17.32 5.07 -1.64
C ARG A 113 -16.80 3.90 -2.44
N GLU A 114 -17.66 3.31 -3.23
CA GLU A 114 -17.29 2.18 -4.12
C GLU A 114 -16.33 2.62 -5.23
N TYR A 115 -16.27 3.94 -5.52
CA TYR A 115 -15.45 4.53 -6.57
C TYR A 115 -14.54 5.62 -6.02
N ILE A 116 -13.27 5.56 -6.39
CA ILE A 116 -12.27 6.60 -6.11
C ILE A 116 -11.62 7.03 -7.42
N HIS A 117 -11.72 8.32 -7.75
CA HIS A 117 -10.95 8.88 -8.85
C HIS A 117 -9.46 8.88 -8.49
N LYS A 118 -8.58 8.65 -9.49
CA LYS A 118 -7.13 8.55 -9.28
C LYS A 118 -6.52 9.73 -8.51
N ASP A 119 -7.02 10.95 -8.76
CA ASP A 119 -6.51 12.18 -8.15
C ASP A 119 -6.95 12.34 -6.68
N ASN A 120 -7.92 11.53 -6.23
CA ASN A 120 -8.45 11.53 -4.87
C ASN A 120 -7.96 10.34 -4.03
N ARG A 121 -7.00 9.54 -4.56
CA ARG A 121 -6.42 8.42 -3.82
C ARG A 121 -5.62 8.93 -2.64
N GLN A 122 -5.84 8.33 -1.50
CA GLN A 122 -5.02 8.58 -0.32
C GLN A 122 -3.67 7.89 -0.48
N THR A 123 -2.60 8.63 -0.20
CA THR A 123 -1.25 8.11 -0.18
C THR A 123 -0.69 8.14 1.23
N TYR A 124 0.01 7.10 1.63
CA TYR A 124 0.68 7.01 2.93
C TYR A 124 2.03 6.32 2.80
N ALA A 125 2.96 6.68 3.68
CA ALA A 125 4.28 6.07 3.74
C ALA A 125 4.37 5.17 4.98
N LEU A 126 4.92 3.97 4.80
CA LEU A 126 5.27 3.07 5.89
C LEU A 126 6.78 2.83 5.90
N GLY A 127 7.39 2.88 7.09
CA GLY A 127 8.83 2.77 7.25
C GLY A 127 9.59 4.06 6.92
N THR A 128 10.90 3.99 7.00
CA THR A 128 11.82 5.14 6.77
C THR A 128 12.44 5.17 5.38
N ASN A 129 12.30 4.12 4.61
CA ASN A 129 13.02 3.85 3.36
C ASN A 129 12.29 4.32 2.08
N GLY A 130 11.31 5.23 2.21
CA GLY A 130 10.74 5.96 1.07
C GLY A 130 9.60 5.24 0.33
N ARG A 131 9.21 4.03 0.74
CA ARG A 131 8.07 3.31 0.16
C ARG A 131 6.76 4.08 0.36
N LEU A 132 5.99 4.24 -0.73
CA LEU A 132 4.71 4.95 -0.74
C LEU A 132 3.60 3.99 -1.15
N TYR A 133 2.45 4.11 -0.50
CA TYR A 133 1.25 3.36 -0.83
C TYR A 133 0.15 4.30 -1.29
N GLU A 134 -0.56 3.94 -2.36
CA GLU A 134 -1.83 4.54 -2.75
C GLU A 134 -2.97 3.57 -2.42
N LYS A 135 -3.93 4.00 -1.64
CA LYS A 135 -5.15 3.24 -1.35
C LYS A 135 -6.07 3.27 -2.56
N LEU A 136 -6.40 2.11 -3.14
CA LEU A 136 -7.24 2.01 -4.33
C LEU A 136 -8.74 1.99 -4.04
N GLY A 137 -9.13 1.80 -2.78
CA GLY A 137 -10.52 1.84 -2.36
C GLY A 137 -10.64 2.04 -0.86
N PRO A 138 -11.71 2.69 -0.36
CA PRO A 138 -11.96 2.84 1.06
C PRO A 138 -12.34 1.50 1.73
N GLY A 139 -12.63 0.48 0.90
CA GLY A 139 -13.24 -0.76 1.36
C GLY A 139 -14.74 -0.59 1.60
N PHE A 140 -15.38 -1.66 2.02
CA PHE A 140 -16.77 -1.72 2.46
C PHE A 140 -16.89 -2.70 3.62
N SER A 141 -18.01 -2.68 4.35
CA SER A 141 -18.21 -3.61 5.47
C SER A 141 -18.18 -5.05 4.97
N GLY A 142 -17.26 -5.86 5.50
CA GLY A 142 -17.07 -7.25 5.08
C GLY A 142 -16.13 -7.43 3.88
N ALA A 143 -15.45 -6.38 3.41
CA ALA A 143 -14.43 -6.52 2.38
C ALA A 143 -13.32 -7.47 2.84
N LEU A 144 -12.95 -8.40 1.96
CA LEU A 144 -11.91 -9.40 2.21
C LEU A 144 -10.58 -9.02 1.54
N CYS A 145 -10.61 -8.10 0.58
CA CYS A 145 -9.44 -7.68 -0.19
C CYS A 145 -9.16 -6.19 0.01
N TYR A 146 -7.88 -5.85 0.07
CA TYR A 146 -7.37 -4.49 0.27
C TYR A 146 -6.39 -4.14 -0.84
N PRO A 147 -6.89 -3.59 -1.97
CA PRO A 147 -6.04 -3.24 -3.11
C PRO A 147 -5.29 -1.92 -2.85
N SER A 148 -4.02 -1.90 -3.23
CA SER A 148 -3.12 -0.74 -3.14
C SER A 148 -2.16 -0.69 -4.32
N ILE A 149 -1.69 0.49 -4.69
CA ILE A 149 -0.47 0.64 -5.48
C ILE A 149 0.67 0.89 -4.50
N ILE A 150 1.79 0.21 -4.71
CA ILE A 150 3.01 0.40 -3.94
C ILE A 150 4.08 0.98 -4.86
N HIS A 151 4.65 2.11 -4.45
CA HIS A 151 5.78 2.74 -5.09
C HIS A 151 7.04 2.48 -4.28
N ARG A 152 8.06 1.91 -4.90
CA ARG A 152 9.33 1.56 -4.25
C ARG A 152 10.49 2.24 -4.95
N PRO A 153 11.27 3.06 -4.27
CA PRO A 153 12.43 3.70 -4.87
C PRO A 153 13.50 2.67 -5.28
N PRO A 154 14.42 3.04 -6.19
CA PRO A 154 15.56 2.21 -6.57
C PRO A 154 16.33 1.69 -5.34
N GLY A 155 16.74 0.42 -5.39
CA GLY A 155 17.49 -0.24 -4.32
C GLY A 155 16.69 -0.48 -3.02
N HIS A 156 15.38 -0.23 -3.01
CA HIS A 156 14.55 -0.49 -1.84
C HIS A 156 14.52 -1.98 -1.52
N VAL A 157 14.80 -2.31 -0.25
CA VAL A 157 14.64 -3.66 0.31
C VAL A 157 13.45 -3.64 1.27
N SER A 158 12.46 -4.50 1.02
CA SER A 158 11.33 -4.64 1.94
C SER A 158 11.71 -5.43 3.18
N GLU A 159 10.94 -5.25 4.26
CA GLU A 159 11.06 -6.09 5.44
C GLU A 159 10.70 -7.53 5.10
N LYS A 160 11.39 -8.48 5.74
CA LYS A 160 11.01 -9.90 5.66
C LYS A 160 9.74 -10.09 6.48
N MET A 161 8.66 -10.49 5.82
CA MET A 161 7.33 -10.65 6.40
C MET A 161 6.95 -12.12 6.47
N CYS A 162 6.15 -12.47 7.48
CA CYS A 162 5.49 -13.76 7.64
C CYS A 162 4.25 -13.51 8.49
N HIS A 163 3.05 -13.73 7.94
CA HIS A 163 1.78 -13.47 8.63
C HIS A 163 0.64 -14.30 8.02
N GLU A 164 -0.51 -14.32 8.65
CA GLU A 164 -1.71 -14.93 8.07
C GLU A 164 -2.24 -14.11 6.89
N GLY A 165 -2.95 -14.78 5.98
CA GLY A 165 -3.58 -14.17 4.81
C GLY A 165 -2.87 -14.51 3.52
N GLU A 166 -3.32 -13.87 2.47
CA GLU A 166 -2.86 -14.12 1.11
C GLU A 166 -2.59 -12.79 0.40
N VAL A 167 -1.68 -12.80 -0.55
CA VAL A 167 -1.34 -11.65 -1.34
C VAL A 167 -1.29 -12.01 -2.82
N PHE A 168 -1.82 -11.10 -3.65
CA PHE A 168 -1.61 -11.06 -5.09
C PHE A 168 -0.84 -9.78 -5.42
N CYS A 169 0.28 -9.92 -6.13
CA CYS A 169 1.08 -8.82 -6.63
C CYS A 169 1.18 -8.91 -8.16
N TYR A 170 1.01 -7.77 -8.83
CA TYR A 170 1.25 -7.57 -10.27
C TYR A 170 2.26 -6.43 -10.42
N LEU A 171 3.40 -6.69 -11.06
CA LEU A 171 4.41 -5.66 -11.30
C LEU A 171 4.00 -4.81 -12.51
N ILE A 172 3.79 -3.51 -12.30
CA ILE A 172 3.38 -2.54 -13.33
C ILE A 172 4.62 -1.97 -14.03
N SER A 173 5.66 -1.59 -13.25
CA SER A 173 6.91 -1.04 -13.78
C SER A 173 8.09 -1.35 -12.86
N GLY A 174 9.31 -1.19 -13.36
CA GLY A 174 10.54 -1.52 -12.66
C GLY A 174 10.90 -3.00 -12.73
N GLN A 175 11.81 -3.44 -11.87
CA GLN A 175 12.24 -4.84 -11.74
C GLN A 175 12.44 -5.19 -10.28
N LEU A 176 11.96 -6.37 -9.87
CA LEU A 176 12.05 -6.85 -8.50
C LEU A 176 12.75 -8.21 -8.44
N GLU A 177 13.57 -8.40 -7.41
CA GLU A 177 13.92 -9.70 -6.90
C GLU A 177 12.94 -10.05 -5.77
N TYR A 178 12.08 -11.04 -6.02
CA TYR A 178 11.03 -11.45 -5.08
C TYR A 178 11.39 -12.77 -4.41
N HIS A 179 11.53 -12.76 -3.08
CA HIS A 179 11.83 -13.93 -2.26
C HIS A 179 10.56 -14.48 -1.64
N LEU A 180 10.32 -15.77 -1.81
CA LEU A 180 9.18 -16.50 -1.25
C LEU A 180 9.64 -17.86 -0.71
N GLY A 181 9.75 -18.00 0.61
CA GLY A 181 10.37 -19.14 1.25
C GLY A 181 11.81 -19.30 0.77
N ASP A 182 12.12 -20.44 0.16
CA ASP A 182 13.44 -20.74 -0.41
C ASP A 182 13.57 -20.38 -1.90
N SER A 183 12.50 -19.89 -2.51
CA SER A 183 12.48 -19.53 -3.93
C SER A 183 12.78 -18.04 -4.14
N VAL A 184 13.51 -17.75 -5.22
CA VAL A 184 13.79 -16.38 -5.67
C VAL A 184 13.32 -16.22 -7.11
N HIS A 185 12.59 -15.16 -7.38
CA HIS A 185 12.03 -14.84 -8.67
C HIS A 185 12.44 -13.44 -9.10
N ILE A 186 12.94 -13.28 -10.32
CA ILE A 186 13.15 -11.98 -10.93
C ILE A 186 11.88 -11.62 -11.69
N MET A 187 11.19 -10.58 -11.23
CA MET A 187 9.95 -10.10 -11.81
C MET A 187 10.22 -8.91 -12.73
N SER A 188 9.60 -8.96 -13.89
CA SER A 188 9.53 -7.88 -14.88
C SER A 188 8.09 -7.38 -15.03
N PRO A 189 7.87 -6.19 -15.62
CA PRO A 189 6.50 -5.67 -15.83
C PRO A 189 5.59 -6.69 -16.52
N GLY A 190 4.42 -6.93 -15.93
CA GLY A 190 3.46 -7.95 -16.37
C GLY A 190 3.52 -9.24 -15.56
N ASP A 191 4.59 -9.49 -14.81
CA ASP A 191 4.70 -10.69 -13.97
C ASP A 191 3.84 -10.57 -12.72
N THR A 192 3.44 -11.73 -12.20
CA THR A 192 2.57 -11.84 -11.02
C THR A 192 3.12 -12.83 -10.00
N VAL A 193 2.85 -12.55 -8.73
CA VAL A 193 3.02 -13.49 -7.62
C VAL A 193 1.70 -13.60 -6.87
N HIS A 194 1.27 -14.82 -6.56
CA HIS A 194 0.11 -15.07 -5.70
C HIS A 194 0.48 -16.17 -4.70
N HIS A 195 0.41 -15.87 -3.41
CA HIS A 195 0.82 -16.81 -2.38
C HIS A 195 0.16 -16.57 -1.02
N ASP A 196 0.21 -17.62 -0.19
CA ASP A 196 -0.09 -17.58 1.23
C ASP A 196 1.06 -16.84 1.96
N CYS A 197 0.72 -15.83 2.75
CA CYS A 197 1.67 -15.00 3.49
C CYS A 197 2.28 -15.70 4.71
N SER A 198 1.86 -16.92 5.07
CA SER A 198 2.52 -17.75 6.09
C SER A 198 3.93 -18.19 5.69
N LYS A 199 4.27 -18.09 4.40
CA LYS A 199 5.65 -18.25 3.91
C LYS A 199 6.42 -16.94 4.09
N PRO A 200 7.68 -17.00 4.61
CA PRO A 200 8.53 -15.81 4.65
C PRO A 200 8.70 -15.19 3.26
N HIS A 201 8.47 -13.89 3.14
CA HIS A 201 8.56 -13.20 1.87
C HIS A 201 9.10 -11.77 2.02
N TYR A 202 9.83 -11.32 1.02
CA TYR A 202 10.35 -9.95 0.90
C TYR A 202 10.78 -9.70 -0.56
N SER A 203 11.07 -8.45 -0.89
CA SER A 203 11.53 -8.10 -2.24
C SER A 203 12.56 -6.98 -2.23
N ILE A 204 13.37 -6.94 -3.29
CA ILE A 204 14.44 -5.98 -3.54
C ILE A 204 14.15 -5.34 -4.91
N VAL A 205 14.20 -4.00 -4.99
CA VAL A 205 14.14 -3.29 -6.28
C VAL A 205 15.49 -3.35 -6.95
N LEU A 206 15.52 -3.94 -8.15
CA LEU A 206 16.74 -4.09 -8.95
C LEU A 206 16.90 -2.98 -10.00
N SER A 207 15.80 -2.35 -10.41
CA SER A 207 15.83 -1.27 -11.41
C SER A 207 16.42 0.01 -10.85
N ASP A 208 17.06 0.81 -11.73
CA ASP A 208 17.51 2.17 -11.42
C ASP A 208 16.34 3.17 -11.33
N GLU A 209 15.15 2.73 -11.71
CA GLU A 209 13.91 3.48 -11.62
C GLU A 209 13.00 2.91 -10.52
N GLU A 210 11.98 3.68 -10.15
CA GLU A 210 10.95 3.26 -9.19
C GLU A 210 10.23 2.00 -9.67
N ALA A 211 10.10 1.00 -8.82
CA ALA A 211 9.20 -0.13 -9.05
C ALA A 211 7.79 0.20 -8.56
N VAL A 212 6.79 -0.10 -9.40
CA VAL A 212 5.37 0.13 -9.11
C VAL A 212 4.62 -1.19 -9.18
N GLU A 213 3.90 -1.51 -8.12
CA GLU A 213 3.17 -2.76 -7.96
C GLU A 213 1.69 -2.51 -7.67
N LEU A 214 0.79 -3.27 -8.32
CA LEU A 214 -0.55 -3.49 -7.80
C LEU A 214 -0.47 -4.62 -6.77
N TRP A 215 -0.85 -4.31 -5.54
CA TRP A 215 -0.82 -5.20 -4.40
C TRP A 215 -2.23 -5.39 -3.84
N VAL A 216 -2.71 -6.62 -3.83
CA VAL A 216 -3.99 -6.98 -3.24
C VAL A 216 -3.74 -7.98 -2.12
N SER A 217 -4.09 -7.63 -0.89
CA SER A 217 -3.92 -8.50 0.27
C SER A 217 -5.24 -8.81 0.93
N THR A 218 -5.34 -10.02 1.48
CA THR A 218 -6.35 -10.37 2.47
C THR A 218 -5.69 -10.29 3.83
N MET A 219 -5.97 -9.25 4.60
CA MET A 219 -5.49 -9.21 5.97
C MET A 219 -6.60 -9.70 6.89
N PRO A 220 -6.30 -10.57 7.86
CA PRO A 220 -7.32 -11.00 8.81
C PRO A 220 -7.84 -9.78 9.57
N MET A 221 -9.14 -9.55 9.51
CA MET A 221 -9.80 -8.42 10.18
C MET A 221 -9.76 -8.53 11.70
N LYS A 222 -9.33 -9.68 12.24
CA LYS A 222 -9.17 -9.91 13.67
C LYS A 222 -7.99 -10.85 13.90
N SER A 223 -6.99 -10.42 14.65
CA SER A 223 -6.16 -11.35 15.39
C SER A 223 -7.11 -12.14 16.32
N SER A 224 -7.36 -13.42 16.01
CA SER A 224 -7.95 -14.31 17.00
C SER A 224 -6.90 -14.51 18.08
N ALA A 225 -7.00 -13.73 19.17
CA ALA A 225 -6.36 -14.11 20.40
C ALA A 225 -6.88 -15.51 20.79
N ARG A 226 -6.01 -16.50 20.74
CA ARG A 226 -6.17 -17.74 21.50
C ARG A 226 -5.56 -17.57 22.87
#